data_0c2788e814e95ee13d61b8820eb108d7
#
_entry.id   0c2788e814e95ee13d61b8820eb108d7
#
_cell.length_a   1.000
_cell.length_b   1.000
_cell.length_c   1.000
_cell.angle_alpha   90.00
_cell.angle_beta   90.00
_cell.angle_gamma   90.00
#
_symmetry.space_group_name_H-M   'P 1'
#
loop_
_entity.id
_entity.type
_entity.pdbx_description
1 polymer ?
#
loop_
_entity_poly.entity_id
_entity_poly.type
_entity_poly.pdbx_seq_one_letter_code
_entity_poly.pdbx_strand_id
1 'polypeptide(L)'
;MKERISETLNRSLIHVRDTRTWTGKKLHLEYYLVSSAVMGGCAESYGVEIKASSDEGTDYAGIENITMTGTKILELIDLLAAGTVTPTGLADVVQDWL
;
A
#
# COMPACT_ATOMS: atom_id res chain seq x y z
N MET A 1 0.39 20.26 12.80
CA MET A 1 1.44 19.66 12.55
C MET A 1 1.42 18.45 11.80
N LYS A 2 0.74 17.46 12.20
CA LYS A 2 0.66 16.31 11.44
C LYS A 2 0.00 16.51 10.15
N GLU A 3 -0.82 17.50 10.06
CA GLU A 3 -1.56 17.77 8.86
C GLU A 3 -0.68 18.07 7.68
N ARG A 4 0.48 18.65 7.94
CA ARG A 4 1.35 18.99 6.86
C ARG A 4 1.87 17.78 6.13
N ILE A 5 2.07 16.69 6.84
CA ILE A 5 2.54 15.48 6.21
C ILE A 5 1.50 14.95 5.27
N SER A 6 0.24 15.02 5.67
CA SER A 6 -0.84 14.57 4.82
C SER A 6 -0.93 15.35 3.52
N GLU A 7 -0.57 16.63 3.57
CA GLU A 7 -0.67 17.47 2.40
C GLU A 7 0.30 17.08 1.31
N THR A 8 1.38 16.39 1.65
CA THR A 8 2.37 16.00 0.67
C THR A 8 2.17 14.58 0.18
N LEU A 9 1.14 13.88 0.69
CA LEU A 9 0.87 12.51 0.30
C LEU A 9 -0.28 12.45 -0.68
N ASN A 10 -0.09 11.72 -1.75
CA ASN A 10 -1.14 11.41 -2.70
C ASN A 10 -1.36 9.91 -2.70
N ARG A 11 -2.61 9.51 -2.77
CA ARG A 11 -2.98 8.09 -2.75
C ARG A 11 -3.81 7.79 -3.98
N SER A 12 -3.47 6.72 -4.66
CA SER A 12 -4.20 6.27 -5.85
C SER A 12 -4.52 4.80 -5.71
N LEU A 13 -5.78 4.45 -5.89
CA LEU A 13 -6.18 3.05 -5.84
C LEU A 13 -5.73 2.36 -7.12
N ILE A 14 -4.94 1.30 -6.97
CA ILE A 14 -4.38 0.59 -8.11
C ILE A 14 -5.07 -0.74 -8.34
N HIS A 15 -5.30 -1.50 -7.26
CA HIS A 15 -5.92 -2.82 -7.37
C HIS A 15 -6.93 -3.04 -6.27
N VAL A 16 -7.92 -3.86 -6.57
CA VAL A 16 -8.91 -4.31 -5.61
C VAL A 16 -8.97 -5.83 -5.73
N ARG A 17 -8.99 -6.51 -4.58
CA ARG A 17 -9.11 -7.97 -4.55
C ARG A 17 -10.09 -8.38 -3.48
N ASP A 18 -10.89 -9.39 -3.79
CA ASP A 18 -11.77 -10.00 -2.79
C ASP A 18 -11.25 -11.40 -2.54
N THR A 19 -11.12 -11.75 -1.29
CA THR A 19 -10.61 -13.05 -0.91
C THR A 19 -11.31 -13.50 0.36
N ARG A 20 -10.88 -14.63 0.91
CA ARG A 20 -11.39 -15.14 2.17
C ARG A 20 -10.22 -15.48 3.06
N THR A 21 -10.41 -15.29 4.36
CA THR A 21 -9.43 -15.75 5.34
C THR A 21 -9.50 -17.26 5.40
N TRP A 22 -8.52 -17.86 6.08
CA TRP A 22 -8.52 -19.31 6.25
C TRP A 22 -9.73 -19.81 7.03
N THR A 23 -10.40 -18.92 7.79
CA THR A 23 -11.63 -19.27 8.49
C THR A 23 -12.88 -19.06 7.64
N GLY A 24 -12.69 -18.62 6.37
CA GLY A 24 -13.80 -18.45 5.45
C GLY A 24 -14.44 -17.07 5.45
N LYS A 25 -13.91 -16.12 6.21
CA LYS A 25 -14.47 -14.78 6.24
C LYS A 25 -14.12 -14.01 4.99
N LYS A 26 -15.07 -13.28 4.46
CA LYS A 26 -14.83 -12.44 3.27
C LYS A 26 -13.96 -11.26 3.64
N LEU A 27 -13.02 -10.95 2.77
CA LEU A 27 -12.07 -9.88 2.98
C LEU A 27 -11.95 -9.09 1.68
N HIS A 28 -12.14 -7.77 1.78
CA HIS A 28 -12.01 -6.87 0.64
C HIS A 28 -10.70 -6.11 0.79
N LEU A 29 -9.82 -6.24 -0.20
CA LEU A 29 -8.49 -5.65 -0.16
C LEU A 29 -8.36 -4.55 -1.20
N GLU A 30 -7.83 -3.41 -0.79
CA GLU A 30 -7.54 -2.30 -1.68
C GLU A 30 -6.05 -1.97 -1.56
N TYR A 31 -5.41 -1.84 -2.71
CA TYR A 31 -3.96 -1.58 -2.78
C TYR A 31 -3.75 -0.21 -3.38
N TYR A 32 -3.09 0.66 -2.63
CA TYR A 32 -2.90 2.05 -3.02
C TYR A 32 -1.43 2.36 -3.28
N LEU A 33 -1.19 3.13 -4.33
CA LEU A 33 0.09 3.77 -4.54
C LEU A 33 0.08 5.04 -3.72
N VAL A 34 1.12 5.23 -2.91
CA VAL A 34 1.27 6.43 -2.11
C VAL A 34 2.49 7.17 -2.65
N SER A 35 2.36 8.47 -2.87
CA SER A 35 3.50 9.26 -3.32
C SER A 35 3.62 10.51 -2.46
N SER A 36 4.86 10.95 -2.27
CA SER A 36 5.14 12.17 -1.53
C SER A 36 6.27 12.92 -2.22
N ALA A 37 6.19 14.25 -2.15
CA ALA A 37 7.24 15.09 -2.72
C ALA A 37 8.46 15.07 -1.81
N VAL A 38 9.64 14.96 -2.41
CA VAL A 38 10.89 15.00 -1.67
C VAL A 38 11.83 15.96 -2.38
N MET A 39 12.94 16.32 -1.74
CA MET A 39 13.95 17.20 -2.31
C MET A 39 13.35 18.54 -2.74
N GLY A 40 12.51 19.13 -1.87
CA GLY A 40 11.91 20.42 -2.18
C GLY A 40 10.93 20.39 -3.34
N GLY A 41 10.36 19.23 -3.64
CA GLY A 41 9.42 19.09 -4.72
C GLY A 41 10.05 18.70 -6.05
N CYS A 42 11.37 18.48 -6.07
CA CYS A 42 12.05 18.11 -7.31
C CYS A 42 11.89 16.66 -7.70
N ALA A 43 11.45 15.82 -6.77
CA ALA A 43 11.30 14.39 -7.00
C ALA A 43 10.14 13.86 -6.20
N GLU A 44 9.72 12.64 -6.52
CA GLU A 44 8.69 11.96 -5.75
C GLU A 44 9.22 10.64 -5.24
N SER A 45 8.80 10.29 -4.03
CA SER A 45 9.10 9.00 -3.46
C SER A 45 7.79 8.23 -3.32
N TYR A 46 7.83 6.94 -3.58
CA TYR A 46 6.64 6.11 -3.65
C TYR A 46 6.61 5.06 -2.57
N GLY A 47 5.42 4.76 -2.13
CA GLY A 47 5.17 3.70 -1.19
C GLY A 47 3.86 3.01 -1.50
N VAL A 48 3.40 2.18 -0.57
CA VAL A 48 2.19 1.39 -0.76
C VAL A 48 1.39 1.38 0.51
N GLU A 49 0.06 1.31 0.35
CA GLU A 49 -0.84 1.14 1.47
C GLU A 49 -1.84 0.04 1.11
N ILE A 50 -2.14 -0.82 2.08
CA ILE A 50 -3.15 -1.85 1.93
C ILE A 50 -4.25 -1.58 2.93
N LYS A 51 -5.49 -1.60 2.45
CA LYS A 51 -6.67 -1.48 3.30
C LYS A 51 -7.44 -2.78 3.20
N ALA A 52 -7.74 -3.39 4.33
CA ALA A 52 -8.51 -4.64 4.37
C ALA A 52 -9.79 -4.38 5.13
N SER A 53 -10.93 -4.69 4.50
CA SER A 53 -12.25 -4.46 5.08
C SER A 53 -12.97 -5.78 5.22
N SER A 54 -13.63 -5.98 6.35
CA SER A 54 -14.45 -7.15 6.60
C SER A 54 -15.65 -6.75 7.45
N ASP A 55 -16.49 -7.71 7.79
CA ASP A 55 -17.62 -7.46 8.68
C ASP A 55 -17.18 -6.97 10.04
N GLU A 56 -15.96 -7.27 10.43
CA GLU A 56 -15.46 -6.94 11.76
C GLU A 56 -14.73 -5.62 11.82
N GLY A 57 -14.56 -4.96 10.68
CA GLY A 57 -13.90 -3.67 10.67
C GLY A 57 -12.89 -3.55 9.54
N THR A 58 -12.03 -2.56 9.68
CA THR A 58 -11.07 -2.20 8.64
C THR A 58 -9.69 -2.08 9.25
N ASP A 59 -8.71 -2.69 8.57
CA ASP A 59 -7.30 -2.61 8.94
C ASP A 59 -6.53 -1.91 7.84
N TYR A 60 -5.46 -1.23 8.23
CA TYR A 60 -4.58 -0.54 7.30
C TYR A 60 -3.13 -0.88 7.62
N ALA A 61 -2.30 -0.88 6.61
CA ALA A 61 -0.86 -0.84 6.80
C ALA A 61 -0.27 -0.11 5.60
N GLY A 62 0.75 0.69 5.85
CA GLY A 62 1.38 1.43 4.78
C GLY A 62 2.86 1.60 5.05
N ILE A 63 3.64 1.66 3.98
CA ILE A 63 5.07 1.92 4.04
C ILE A 63 5.36 2.98 2.99
N GLU A 64 5.91 4.10 3.44
CA GLU A 64 6.25 5.21 2.57
C GLU A 64 7.72 5.15 2.18
N ASN A 65 8.06 5.86 1.14
CA ASN A 65 9.45 6.07 0.75
C ASN A 65 10.19 4.77 0.48
N ILE A 66 9.54 3.87 -0.28
CA ILE A 66 10.15 2.61 -0.64
C ILE A 66 11.11 2.78 -1.81
N THR A 67 10.70 3.54 -2.83
CA THR A 67 11.52 3.74 -4.03
C THR A 67 11.09 5.03 -4.72
N MET A 68 12.01 5.61 -5.44
CA MET A 68 11.72 6.80 -6.25
C MET A 68 11.41 6.43 -7.70
N THR A 69 11.32 5.16 -8.02
CA THR A 69 11.07 4.68 -9.38
C THR A 69 9.63 4.20 -9.51
N GLY A 70 8.86 4.90 -10.36
CA GLY A 70 7.44 4.59 -10.52
C GLY A 70 7.17 3.18 -11.03
N THR A 71 7.96 2.69 -11.99
CA THR A 71 7.75 1.35 -12.49
C THR A 71 8.00 0.29 -11.43
N LYS A 72 8.97 0.52 -10.57
CA LYS A 72 9.27 -0.45 -9.52
C LYS A 72 8.18 -0.53 -8.47
N ILE A 73 7.62 0.61 -8.08
CA ILE A 73 6.55 0.59 -7.09
C ILE A 73 5.30 -0.09 -7.66
N LEU A 74 5.03 0.11 -8.96
CA LEU A 74 3.87 -0.56 -9.56
C LEU A 74 4.08 -2.06 -9.65
N GLU A 75 5.31 -2.52 -9.91
CA GLU A 75 5.62 -3.93 -9.87
C GLU A 75 5.39 -4.53 -8.48
N LEU A 76 5.79 -3.79 -7.46
CA LEU A 76 5.56 -4.24 -6.09
C LEU A 76 4.08 -4.35 -5.78
N ILE A 77 3.30 -3.33 -6.17
CA ILE A 77 1.86 -3.34 -5.92
C ILE A 77 1.20 -4.49 -6.66
N ASP A 78 1.61 -4.77 -7.90
CA ASP A 78 1.09 -5.91 -8.65
C ASP A 78 1.39 -7.22 -7.93
N LEU A 79 2.58 -7.35 -7.39
CA LEU A 79 2.98 -8.54 -6.65
C LEU A 79 2.12 -8.71 -5.39
N LEU A 80 1.90 -7.61 -4.66
CA LEU A 80 1.09 -7.65 -3.45
C LEU A 80 -0.34 -8.06 -3.77
N ALA A 81 -0.91 -7.49 -4.81
CA ALA A 81 -2.29 -7.81 -5.20
C ALA A 81 -2.41 -9.24 -5.70
N ALA A 82 -1.43 -9.72 -6.48
CA ALA A 82 -1.44 -11.08 -7.00
C ALA A 82 -1.41 -12.10 -5.86
N GLY A 83 -0.70 -11.78 -4.78
CA GLY A 83 -0.62 -12.66 -3.61
C GLY A 83 -1.71 -12.42 -2.58
N THR A 84 -2.65 -11.51 -2.84
CA THR A 84 -3.67 -11.08 -1.88
C THR A 84 -3.07 -10.79 -0.51
N VAL A 85 -1.96 -10.06 -0.50
CA VAL A 85 -1.24 -9.74 0.72
C VAL A 85 -2.10 -8.81 1.57
N THR A 86 -2.25 -9.14 2.85
CA THR A 86 -3.04 -8.36 3.79
C THR A 86 -2.16 -7.34 4.49
N PRO A 87 -2.75 -6.36 5.21
CA PRO A 87 -1.93 -5.39 5.94
C PRO A 87 -0.90 -6.02 6.86
N THR A 88 -1.24 -7.14 7.49
CA THR A 88 -0.34 -7.81 8.42
C THR A 88 0.94 -8.30 7.75
N GLY A 89 0.85 -8.73 6.49
CA GLY A 89 2.00 -9.29 5.79
C GLY A 89 2.80 -8.29 4.98
N LEU A 90 2.36 -7.02 4.94
CA LEU A 90 2.97 -6.04 4.05
C LEU A 90 4.46 -5.84 4.33
N ALA A 91 4.82 -5.65 5.58
CA ALA A 91 6.21 -5.35 5.93
C ALA A 91 7.15 -6.48 5.53
N ASP A 92 6.71 -7.73 5.70
CA ASP A 92 7.54 -8.88 5.36
C ASP A 92 7.78 -8.96 3.86
N VAL A 93 6.73 -8.73 3.07
CA VAL A 93 6.87 -8.80 1.61
C VAL A 93 7.78 -7.67 1.11
N VAL A 94 7.60 -6.47 1.62
CA VAL A 94 8.42 -5.34 1.19
C VAL A 94 9.89 -5.57 1.56
N GLN A 95 10.13 -6.10 2.74
CA GLN A 95 11.49 -6.37 3.19
C GLN A 95 12.19 -7.39 2.29
N ASP A 96 11.48 -8.42 1.88
CA ASP A 96 12.02 -9.40 0.95
C ASP A 96 12.23 -8.84 -0.44
N TRP A 97 11.40 -7.89 -0.84
CA TRP A 97 11.45 -7.30 -2.18
C TRP A 97 12.62 -6.32 -2.31
N LEU A 98 12.98 -5.65 -1.22
CA LEU A 98 14.11 -4.74 -1.23
C LEU A 98 15.41 -5.53 -1.32
#